data_415b5f98942b10c348147bdd20a01afa
#
_entry.id   415b5f98942b10c348147bdd20a01afa
#
_cell.length_a   1.000
_cell.length_b   1.000
_cell.length_c   1.000
_cell.angle_alpha   90.00
_cell.angle_beta   90.00
_cell.angle_gamma   90.00
#
_symmetry.space_group_name_H-M   'P 1'
#
loop_
_entity.id
_entity.type
_entity.pdbx_description
1 polymer ?
#
loop_
_entity_poly.entity_id
_entity_poly.type
_entity_poly.pdbx_seq_one_letter_code
_entity_poly.pdbx_strand_id
1 'polypeptide(L)'
;NGTFAMTGTLTKFTGVQELAGGSVTPTDDTVATALVYSGSSVTATNASGSVVSTPSNLTISGANVTVTASGELSVSGESTSGQLAVNVDKTAEPEGKVVLNLEGLTLSNDSVAPIYVEAIGDEVQISAKNGTTNTISDGTSHTDTYVDSDGNTNPVNGAIFSRDDLKLKGKGTLIVNGNTEDGIVCKNDLKIWNGSITVNAADDGIRGNDSVRIGDPDATDYSTLSVTVNTNNGSTGGDGIKSNSTETDKGYITINGGTVNINSYADGIQAEQTFTMNGGDLNITTYQSSDFSGNASGGWGGGMGGDGNSGKTDISAKGIKAVGLYDEAGTTWQSGGNLIVNGGTITIDSSDDSLHCGGDMQLLGGSMTLATADDGVHSDHALIIGSTGGDDDTPYVNITKSYEGIEGVDITQNSGTVMVTSSDDGYNAAGGSDSSGNNNNGGWGQGGWGGPGGGNSSNGSQTMTFNGGYTYVNAAGDGLDSNGNISFNGGYVFVSQTGGGNGPLDCGDSNNSITYSGGTVIAAGSSDMFETPSSYSFLSQTSVSAGQTITFTDASGNVLATFTLPNGSAEMVMSSKESSVTCYTGGTLSGTTYFASQDDTDRCGYGGTISGGTAVSASSGGNGGWGGGGNNRPF
;
A
#
# COMPACT_ATOMS: atom_id res chain seq x y z
N ASN A 1 -20.91 -31.58 -27.46
CA ASN A 1 -22.32 -31.66 -27.15
C ASN A 1 -22.87 -30.24 -27.16
N GLY A 2 -23.53 -29.84 -28.25
CA GLY A 2 -24.14 -28.54 -28.34
C GLY A 2 -25.60 -28.63 -27.94
N THR A 3 -26.01 -27.80 -26.99
CA THR A 3 -27.41 -27.63 -26.61
C THR A 3 -28.06 -26.66 -27.59
N PHE A 4 -29.07 -27.08 -28.30
CA PHE A 4 -29.88 -26.19 -29.13
C PHE A 4 -31.16 -25.86 -28.40
N ALA A 5 -31.34 -24.61 -28.03
CA ALA A 5 -32.64 -24.11 -27.63
C ALA A 5 -33.45 -23.75 -28.86
N MET A 6 -34.57 -24.39 -29.08
CA MET A 6 -35.48 -24.06 -30.17
C MET A 6 -36.77 -23.48 -29.63
N THR A 7 -37.00 -22.23 -29.91
CA THR A 7 -38.31 -21.60 -29.73
C THR A 7 -39.05 -21.62 -31.08
N GLY A 8 -40.07 -22.43 -31.22
CA GLY A 8 -40.93 -22.50 -32.41
C GLY A 8 -41.36 -23.92 -32.74
N THR A 9 -42.55 -24.06 -33.35
CA THR A 9 -43.08 -25.33 -33.84
C THR A 9 -42.38 -25.72 -35.14
N LEU A 10 -41.47 -26.70 -35.09
CA LEU A 10 -40.81 -27.27 -36.26
C LEU A 10 -41.78 -28.18 -36.99
N THR A 11 -42.25 -27.77 -38.17
CA THR A 11 -43.15 -28.56 -38.96
C THR A 11 -42.50 -29.55 -39.94
N LYS A 12 -41.22 -29.40 -40.25
CA LYS A 12 -40.49 -30.40 -41.04
C LYS A 12 -38.98 -30.13 -41.12
N PHE A 13 -38.16 -31.10 -40.64
CA PHE A 13 -36.74 -31.22 -41.02
C PHE A 13 -36.57 -32.53 -41.80
N THR A 14 -36.13 -32.47 -43.02
CA THR A 14 -35.69 -33.64 -43.78
C THR A 14 -34.18 -33.62 -43.83
N GLY A 15 -33.55 -34.62 -43.18
CA GLY A 15 -32.09 -34.82 -43.24
C GLY A 15 -31.29 -34.71 -41.96
N VAL A 16 -31.95 -34.70 -40.81
CA VAL A 16 -31.24 -34.78 -39.52
C VAL A 16 -31.20 -36.24 -39.05
N GLN A 17 -30.00 -36.81 -38.91
CA GLN A 17 -29.86 -38.06 -38.19
C GLN A 17 -30.23 -37.81 -36.70
N GLU A 18 -31.09 -38.66 -36.16
CA GLU A 18 -31.36 -38.70 -34.71
C GLU A 18 -30.04 -38.91 -33.97
N LEU A 19 -29.59 -37.92 -33.22
CA LEU A 19 -28.55 -38.10 -32.21
C LEU A 19 -29.22 -38.79 -31.03
N ALA A 20 -29.05 -40.10 -30.93
CA ALA A 20 -29.50 -40.88 -29.78
C ALA A 20 -28.83 -40.35 -28.51
N GLY A 21 -29.61 -39.88 -27.55
CA GLY A 21 -29.17 -39.57 -26.19
C GLY A 21 -29.15 -38.11 -25.76
N GLY A 22 -29.82 -37.21 -26.44
CA GLY A 22 -30.08 -35.87 -25.87
C GLY A 22 -31.25 -35.93 -24.88
N SER A 23 -30.94 -36.07 -23.61
CA SER A 23 -31.92 -35.83 -22.53
C SER A 23 -32.22 -34.32 -22.56
N VAL A 24 -33.40 -33.92 -23.02
CA VAL A 24 -33.94 -32.60 -22.73
C VAL A 24 -34.35 -32.72 -21.24
N THR A 25 -33.55 -32.19 -20.35
CA THR A 25 -33.98 -31.98 -18.96
C THR A 25 -35.20 -31.05 -19.02
N PRO A 26 -36.39 -31.46 -18.56
CA PRO A 26 -37.52 -30.54 -18.46
C PRO A 26 -37.05 -29.34 -17.64
N THR A 27 -37.23 -28.14 -18.14
CA THR A 27 -37.08 -26.93 -17.32
C THR A 27 -38.13 -27.06 -16.19
N ASP A 28 -37.68 -27.10 -14.95
CA ASP A 28 -38.58 -27.08 -13.81
C ASP A 28 -39.27 -25.70 -13.83
N ASP A 29 -40.53 -25.69 -14.22
CA ASP A 29 -41.33 -24.46 -14.34
C ASP A 29 -41.52 -23.77 -12.99
N THR A 30 -41.14 -24.42 -11.87
CA THR A 30 -41.20 -23.87 -10.53
C THR A 30 -39.92 -23.17 -10.09
N VAL A 31 -38.81 -23.29 -10.85
CA VAL A 31 -37.55 -22.61 -10.55
C VAL A 31 -37.59 -21.19 -11.09
N ALA A 32 -37.43 -20.21 -10.20
CA ALA A 32 -37.24 -18.81 -10.63
C ALA A 32 -35.82 -18.58 -11.14
N THR A 33 -35.72 -17.84 -12.24
CA THR A 33 -34.45 -17.43 -12.84
C THR A 33 -34.29 -15.91 -12.91
N ALA A 34 -35.36 -15.15 -12.65
CA ALA A 34 -35.30 -13.70 -12.58
C ALA A 34 -36.21 -13.13 -11.49
N LEU A 35 -35.78 -12.03 -10.90
CA LEU A 35 -36.46 -11.22 -9.91
C LEU A 35 -36.59 -9.78 -10.37
N VAL A 36 -37.77 -9.21 -10.21
CA VAL A 36 -38.01 -7.77 -10.43
C VAL A 36 -38.58 -7.17 -9.15
N TYR A 37 -37.82 -6.31 -8.52
CA TYR A 37 -38.27 -5.51 -7.38
C TYR A 37 -39.18 -4.38 -7.84
N SER A 38 -40.26 -4.14 -7.11
CA SER A 38 -41.21 -3.05 -7.36
C SER A 38 -41.77 -2.53 -6.03
N GLY A 39 -41.09 -1.57 -5.45
CA GLY A 39 -41.42 -1.01 -4.15
C GLY A 39 -41.37 -2.07 -3.04
N SER A 40 -42.53 -2.41 -2.44
CA SER A 40 -42.66 -3.37 -1.37
C SER A 40 -42.93 -4.82 -1.82
N SER A 41 -42.77 -5.13 -3.09
CA SER A 41 -43.02 -6.46 -3.65
C SER A 41 -41.97 -6.91 -4.63
N VAL A 42 -41.90 -8.22 -4.89
CA VAL A 42 -41.03 -8.84 -5.87
C VAL A 42 -41.82 -9.76 -6.78
N THR A 43 -41.55 -9.71 -8.05
CA THR A 43 -42.08 -10.67 -9.01
C THR A 43 -40.95 -11.63 -9.43
N ALA A 44 -41.19 -12.94 -9.26
CA ALA A 44 -40.28 -13.98 -9.71
C ALA A 44 -40.79 -14.58 -11.04
N THR A 45 -39.87 -14.81 -11.98
CA THR A 45 -40.19 -15.45 -13.27
C THR A 45 -39.23 -16.61 -13.54
N ASN A 46 -39.70 -17.63 -14.23
CA ASN A 46 -38.89 -18.76 -14.70
C ASN A 46 -38.19 -18.45 -16.04
N ALA A 47 -37.43 -19.41 -16.54
CA ALA A 47 -36.67 -19.26 -17.79
C ALA A 47 -37.56 -19.01 -19.04
N SER A 48 -38.86 -19.31 -19.01
CA SER A 48 -39.81 -18.98 -20.07
C SER A 48 -40.41 -17.58 -19.91
N GLY A 49 -40.06 -16.84 -18.85
CA GLY A 49 -40.63 -15.53 -18.54
C GLY A 49 -41.99 -15.58 -17.88
N SER A 50 -42.44 -16.78 -17.43
CA SER A 50 -43.73 -16.95 -16.74
C SER A 50 -43.57 -16.65 -15.26
N VAL A 51 -44.56 -15.97 -14.67
CA VAL A 51 -44.56 -15.68 -13.22
C VAL A 51 -44.65 -16.97 -12.42
N VAL A 52 -43.76 -17.12 -11.44
CA VAL A 52 -43.73 -18.23 -10.50
C VAL A 52 -44.19 -17.73 -9.13
N SER A 53 -45.39 -18.06 -8.74
CA SER A 53 -45.97 -17.58 -7.47
C SER A 53 -45.43 -18.27 -6.22
N THR A 54 -44.89 -19.47 -6.37
CA THR A 54 -44.26 -20.28 -5.30
C THR A 54 -42.98 -20.91 -5.86
N PRO A 55 -41.89 -20.12 -5.97
CA PRO A 55 -40.61 -20.65 -6.50
C PRO A 55 -40.07 -21.76 -5.57
N SER A 56 -39.51 -22.82 -6.16
CA SER A 56 -38.91 -23.91 -5.40
C SER A 56 -37.50 -23.57 -4.85
N ASN A 57 -36.85 -22.57 -5.45
CA ASN A 57 -35.50 -22.13 -5.09
C ASN A 57 -35.45 -20.80 -4.31
N LEU A 58 -36.60 -20.23 -3.98
CA LEU A 58 -36.70 -18.94 -3.29
C LEU A 58 -37.81 -18.97 -2.22
N THR A 59 -37.61 -18.18 -1.18
CA THR A 59 -38.69 -17.74 -0.27
C THR A 59 -38.90 -16.24 -0.47
N ILE A 60 -40.16 -15.81 -0.71
CA ILE A 60 -40.49 -14.40 -0.95
C ILE A 60 -41.52 -13.95 0.09
N SER A 61 -41.24 -12.83 0.76
CA SER A 61 -42.13 -12.17 1.70
C SER A 61 -42.11 -10.66 1.50
N GLY A 62 -43.05 -10.12 0.72
CA GLY A 62 -43.05 -8.73 0.31
C GLY A 62 -41.86 -8.40 -0.60
N ALA A 63 -40.99 -7.50 -0.17
CA ALA A 63 -39.73 -7.18 -0.85
C ALA A 63 -38.52 -7.96 -0.29
N ASN A 64 -38.73 -8.88 0.65
CA ASN A 64 -37.63 -9.72 1.16
C ASN A 64 -37.63 -11.05 0.42
N VAL A 65 -36.48 -11.39 -0.14
CA VAL A 65 -36.25 -12.63 -0.89
C VAL A 65 -35.07 -13.37 -0.26
N THR A 66 -35.26 -14.67 -0.03
CA THR A 66 -34.19 -15.58 0.36
C THR A 66 -34.00 -16.63 -0.74
N VAL A 67 -32.78 -16.68 -1.30
CA VAL A 67 -32.34 -17.73 -2.24
C VAL A 67 -31.98 -18.96 -1.41
N THR A 68 -32.62 -20.09 -1.69
CA THR A 68 -32.52 -21.33 -0.89
C THR A 68 -31.90 -22.50 -1.65
N ALA A 69 -31.50 -22.31 -2.89
CA ALA A 69 -30.81 -23.32 -3.70
C ALA A 69 -29.81 -22.65 -4.63
N SER A 70 -28.76 -23.37 -5.00
CA SER A 70 -27.75 -22.92 -5.96
C SER A 70 -28.34 -22.61 -7.34
N GLY A 71 -27.72 -21.70 -8.05
CA GLY A 71 -28.13 -21.34 -9.41
C GLY A 71 -27.84 -19.88 -9.76
N GLU A 72 -28.28 -19.48 -10.95
CA GLU A 72 -28.15 -18.11 -11.45
C GLU A 72 -29.49 -17.40 -11.40
N LEU A 73 -29.47 -16.13 -11.00
CA LEU A 73 -30.63 -15.30 -10.83
C LEU A 73 -30.38 -13.90 -11.41
N SER A 74 -31.17 -13.47 -12.39
CA SER A 74 -31.18 -12.07 -12.83
C SER A 74 -32.00 -11.24 -11.85
N VAL A 75 -31.47 -10.12 -11.37
CA VAL A 75 -32.11 -9.26 -10.37
C VAL A 75 -32.15 -7.82 -10.86
N SER A 76 -33.33 -7.21 -10.88
CA SER A 76 -33.53 -5.85 -11.36
C SER A 76 -34.65 -5.12 -10.60
N GLY A 77 -34.86 -3.83 -10.94
CA GLY A 77 -35.93 -3.02 -10.38
C GLY A 77 -35.51 -2.24 -9.12
N GLU A 78 -36.47 -1.80 -8.34
CA GLU A 78 -36.21 -0.91 -7.20
C GLU A 78 -37.03 -1.28 -5.97
N SER A 79 -36.40 -1.16 -4.79
CA SER A 79 -37.07 -1.24 -3.48
C SER A 79 -36.30 -0.42 -2.45
N THR A 80 -37.03 0.30 -1.60
CA THR A 80 -36.48 1.06 -0.47
C THR A 80 -36.63 0.34 0.89
N SER A 81 -37.11 -0.90 0.86
CA SER A 81 -37.29 -1.73 2.07
C SER A 81 -37.07 -3.22 1.76
N GLY A 82 -36.32 -3.50 0.68
CA GLY A 82 -36.08 -4.86 0.23
C GLY A 82 -34.80 -5.45 0.82
N GLN A 83 -34.79 -6.78 0.92
CA GLN A 83 -33.58 -7.56 1.21
C GLN A 83 -33.47 -8.71 0.21
N LEU A 84 -32.27 -8.95 -0.27
CA LEU A 84 -31.90 -10.14 -1.05
C LEU A 84 -30.91 -10.96 -0.21
N ALA A 85 -31.43 -12.02 0.40
CA ALA A 85 -30.64 -12.93 1.20
C ALA A 85 -30.30 -14.22 0.44
N VAL A 86 -29.19 -14.87 0.81
CA VAL A 86 -28.81 -16.20 0.34
C VAL A 86 -28.64 -17.09 1.58
N ASN A 87 -29.37 -18.20 1.61
CA ASN A 87 -29.27 -19.21 2.66
C ASN A 87 -29.47 -20.59 2.05
N VAL A 88 -28.40 -21.18 1.56
CA VAL A 88 -28.37 -22.50 0.92
C VAL A 88 -27.79 -23.50 1.91
N ASP A 89 -28.42 -24.66 2.03
CA ASP A 89 -27.96 -25.72 2.93
C ASP A 89 -26.62 -26.30 2.47
N LYS A 90 -25.55 -25.93 3.17
CA LYS A 90 -24.18 -26.39 2.89
C LYS A 90 -24.03 -27.91 2.96
N THR A 91 -24.88 -28.60 3.71
CA THR A 91 -24.82 -30.06 3.82
C THR A 91 -25.44 -30.72 2.59
N ALA A 92 -26.50 -30.12 2.05
CA ALA A 92 -27.14 -30.60 0.84
C ALA A 92 -26.37 -30.19 -0.44
N GLU A 93 -25.77 -29.00 -0.43
CA GLU A 93 -25.06 -28.42 -1.57
C GLU A 93 -23.67 -27.92 -1.16
N PRO A 94 -22.69 -28.80 -0.82
CA PRO A 94 -21.38 -28.41 -0.31
C PRO A 94 -20.52 -27.63 -1.33
N GLU A 95 -20.75 -27.80 -2.63
CA GLU A 95 -20.13 -27.06 -3.72
C GLU A 95 -21.11 -26.05 -4.36
N GLY A 96 -22.14 -25.68 -3.59
CA GLY A 96 -23.23 -24.82 -4.06
C GLY A 96 -22.74 -23.40 -4.37
N LYS A 97 -23.18 -22.86 -5.51
CA LYS A 97 -22.92 -21.48 -5.95
C LYS A 97 -24.21 -20.76 -6.27
N VAL A 98 -24.27 -19.49 -5.86
CA VAL A 98 -25.33 -18.58 -6.28
C VAL A 98 -24.72 -17.43 -7.08
N VAL A 99 -25.24 -17.17 -8.28
CA VAL A 99 -24.84 -16.04 -9.12
C VAL A 99 -26.00 -15.04 -9.18
N LEU A 100 -25.82 -13.89 -8.60
CA LEU A 100 -26.73 -12.76 -8.63
C LEU A 100 -26.33 -11.82 -9.78
N ASN A 101 -27.01 -11.91 -10.90
CA ASN A 101 -26.79 -11.06 -12.06
C ASN A 101 -27.61 -9.77 -11.89
N LEU A 102 -26.98 -8.68 -11.50
CA LEU A 102 -27.63 -7.39 -11.30
C LEU A 102 -27.82 -6.64 -12.62
N GLU A 103 -29.09 -6.33 -12.94
CA GLU A 103 -29.50 -5.76 -14.22
C GLU A 103 -30.28 -4.44 -14.02
N GLY A 104 -29.64 -3.44 -13.36
CA GLY A 104 -30.27 -2.17 -13.02
C GLY A 104 -31.08 -2.27 -11.72
N LEU A 105 -30.47 -2.84 -10.68
CA LEU A 105 -31.05 -2.97 -9.36
C LEU A 105 -30.76 -1.72 -8.52
N THR A 106 -31.81 -1.15 -7.90
CA THR A 106 -31.69 -0.19 -6.81
C THR A 106 -32.34 -0.77 -5.58
N LEU A 107 -31.53 -1.21 -4.61
CA LEU A 107 -32.01 -1.89 -3.41
C LEU A 107 -31.53 -1.16 -2.17
N SER A 108 -32.47 -0.71 -1.33
CA SER A 108 -32.12 -0.16 -0.03
C SER A 108 -33.00 -0.71 1.08
N ASN A 109 -32.47 -0.66 2.31
CA ASN A 109 -33.19 -1.04 3.51
C ASN A 109 -32.65 -0.29 4.73
N ASP A 110 -33.52 0.39 5.46
CA ASP A 110 -33.14 1.18 6.64
C ASP A 110 -32.93 0.34 7.90
N SER A 111 -33.26 -0.93 7.89
CA SER A 111 -33.33 -1.78 9.09
C SER A 111 -32.39 -2.98 9.07
N VAL A 112 -31.99 -3.44 7.90
CA VAL A 112 -31.16 -4.64 7.70
C VAL A 112 -30.23 -4.46 6.50
N ALA A 113 -29.20 -5.29 6.39
CA ALA A 113 -28.34 -5.34 5.21
C ALA A 113 -29.17 -5.66 3.94
N PRO A 114 -29.16 -4.81 2.91
CA PRO A 114 -29.91 -5.07 1.68
C PRO A 114 -29.49 -6.35 0.94
N ILE A 115 -28.19 -6.70 0.98
CA ILE A 115 -27.69 -7.99 0.49
C ILE A 115 -27.03 -8.73 1.65
N TYR A 116 -27.55 -9.92 1.97
CA TYR A 116 -27.09 -10.71 3.09
C TYR A 116 -26.87 -12.17 2.70
N VAL A 117 -25.67 -12.68 2.88
CA VAL A 117 -25.33 -14.10 2.69
C VAL A 117 -25.20 -14.76 4.05
N GLU A 118 -26.20 -15.56 4.42
CA GLU A 118 -26.21 -16.36 5.65
C GLU A 118 -25.39 -17.63 5.49
N ALA A 119 -25.62 -18.36 4.38
CA ALA A 119 -24.92 -19.61 4.11
C ALA A 119 -24.89 -19.95 2.62
N ILE A 120 -23.74 -20.48 2.17
CA ILE A 120 -23.53 -21.10 0.86
C ILE A 120 -22.41 -22.13 0.95
N GLY A 121 -22.48 -23.19 0.15
CA GLY A 121 -21.44 -24.25 0.18
C GLY A 121 -20.08 -23.83 -0.36
N ASP A 122 -20.05 -23.09 -1.48
CA ASP A 122 -18.81 -22.55 -2.08
C ASP A 122 -18.83 -21.02 -2.04
N GLU A 123 -19.40 -20.31 -3.01
CA GLU A 123 -19.38 -18.85 -3.06
C GLU A 123 -20.67 -18.22 -3.59
N VAL A 124 -20.94 -16.99 -3.18
CA VAL A 124 -21.89 -16.10 -3.84
C VAL A 124 -21.13 -15.18 -4.79
N GLN A 125 -21.64 -15.07 -6.02
CA GLN A 125 -21.11 -14.16 -7.04
C GLN A 125 -22.12 -13.06 -7.32
N ILE A 126 -21.74 -11.80 -7.11
CA ILE A 126 -22.50 -10.63 -7.51
C ILE A 126 -21.92 -10.12 -8.83
N SER A 127 -22.72 -10.17 -9.90
CA SER A 127 -22.30 -9.83 -11.25
C SER A 127 -23.07 -8.61 -11.77
N ALA A 128 -22.44 -7.43 -11.77
CA ALA A 128 -23.00 -6.23 -12.41
C ALA A 128 -22.96 -6.39 -13.94
N LYS A 129 -24.11 -6.45 -14.58
CA LYS A 129 -24.20 -6.65 -16.04
C LYS A 129 -23.73 -5.44 -16.82
N ASN A 130 -23.07 -5.70 -17.93
CA ASN A 130 -22.55 -4.64 -18.81
C ASN A 130 -23.65 -3.63 -19.20
N GLY A 131 -23.32 -2.34 -19.07
CA GLY A 131 -24.23 -1.25 -19.39
C GLY A 131 -25.30 -0.96 -18.34
N THR A 132 -25.27 -1.62 -17.17
CA THR A 132 -26.16 -1.34 -16.05
C THR A 132 -25.45 -0.63 -14.91
N THR A 133 -26.22 0.15 -14.16
CA THR A 133 -25.82 0.71 -12.87
C THR A 133 -26.69 0.10 -11.79
N ASN A 134 -26.07 -0.42 -10.75
CA ASN A 134 -26.73 -1.07 -9.63
C ASN A 134 -26.34 -0.35 -8.34
N THR A 135 -27.30 -0.07 -7.47
CA THR A 135 -27.07 0.66 -6.23
C THR A 135 -27.63 -0.13 -5.05
N ILE A 136 -26.79 -0.38 -4.07
CA ILE A 136 -27.13 -1.07 -2.82
C ILE A 136 -26.84 -0.09 -1.68
N SER A 137 -27.83 0.17 -0.82
CA SER A 137 -27.68 1.14 0.27
C SER A 137 -28.37 0.66 1.52
N ASP A 138 -27.68 0.62 2.64
CA ASP A 138 -28.31 0.46 3.94
C ASP A 138 -28.81 1.80 4.50
N GLY A 139 -29.46 1.75 5.67
CA GLY A 139 -29.86 2.95 6.42
C GLY A 139 -28.75 3.43 7.35
N THR A 140 -29.07 4.41 8.18
CA THR A 140 -28.13 4.96 9.17
C THR A 140 -28.10 4.20 10.49
N SER A 141 -28.92 3.17 10.65
CA SER A 141 -28.88 2.25 11.79
C SER A 141 -29.68 0.99 11.48
N HIS A 142 -29.03 -0.09 11.14
CA HIS A 142 -29.68 -1.40 11.10
C HIS A 142 -29.31 -2.21 12.34
N THR A 143 -30.15 -3.21 12.66
CA THR A 143 -30.08 -3.93 13.93
C THR A 143 -30.09 -5.43 13.75
N ASP A 144 -29.92 -5.90 12.53
CA ASP A 144 -29.79 -7.32 12.25
C ASP A 144 -28.48 -7.88 12.83
N THR A 145 -28.56 -9.15 13.21
CA THR A 145 -27.45 -9.87 13.85
C THR A 145 -27.34 -11.26 13.27
N TYR A 146 -26.17 -11.84 13.38
CA TYR A 146 -25.94 -13.26 13.10
C TYR A 146 -25.30 -13.94 14.32
N VAL A 147 -25.42 -15.26 14.38
CA VAL A 147 -24.76 -16.08 15.40
C VAL A 147 -23.56 -16.77 14.76
N ASP A 148 -22.37 -16.59 15.35
CA ASP A 148 -21.15 -17.23 14.89
C ASP A 148 -21.07 -18.72 15.31
N SER A 149 -19.96 -19.39 14.94
CA SER A 149 -19.73 -20.81 15.27
C SER A 149 -19.60 -21.08 16.76
N ASP A 150 -19.22 -20.06 17.55
CA ASP A 150 -19.02 -20.15 19.00
C ASP A 150 -20.31 -19.83 19.77
N GLY A 151 -21.38 -19.45 19.06
CA GLY A 151 -22.68 -19.12 19.62
C GLY A 151 -22.80 -17.66 20.07
N ASN A 152 -21.86 -16.80 19.73
CA ASN A 152 -21.95 -15.37 20.01
C ASN A 152 -22.87 -14.67 19.01
N THR A 153 -23.61 -13.69 19.50
CA THR A 153 -24.43 -12.83 18.65
C THR A 153 -23.60 -11.60 18.23
N ASN A 154 -23.42 -11.44 16.93
CA ASN A 154 -22.64 -10.38 16.33
C ASN A 154 -23.51 -9.49 15.43
N PRO A 155 -23.22 -8.19 15.30
CA PRO A 155 -23.95 -7.33 14.38
C PRO A 155 -23.62 -7.68 12.91
N VAL A 156 -24.61 -7.47 12.04
CA VAL A 156 -24.41 -7.37 10.61
C VAL A 156 -24.09 -5.92 10.30
N ASN A 157 -22.87 -5.63 9.93
CA ASN A 157 -22.34 -4.25 9.89
C ASN A 157 -21.90 -3.81 8.48
N GLY A 158 -22.55 -4.30 7.44
CA GLY A 158 -22.26 -3.89 6.06
C GLY A 158 -23.51 -3.85 5.19
N ALA A 159 -23.55 -2.94 4.22
CA ALA A 159 -24.65 -2.87 3.24
C ALA A 159 -24.70 -4.12 2.35
N ILE A 160 -23.55 -4.70 2.04
CA ILE A 160 -23.40 -6.07 1.53
C ILE A 160 -22.64 -6.85 2.59
N PHE A 161 -23.26 -7.88 3.13
CA PHE A 161 -22.66 -8.70 4.18
C PHE A 161 -22.70 -10.18 3.81
N SER A 162 -21.54 -10.84 3.84
CA SER A 162 -21.44 -12.28 3.59
C SER A 162 -20.71 -12.98 4.72
N ARG A 163 -21.28 -14.11 5.16
CA ARG A 163 -20.62 -15.03 6.12
C ARG A 163 -19.71 -16.05 5.45
N ASP A 164 -19.86 -16.21 4.13
CA ASP A 164 -19.08 -17.12 3.30
C ASP A 164 -18.44 -16.37 2.13
N ASP A 165 -17.68 -17.06 1.30
CA ASP A 165 -16.96 -16.50 0.17
C ASP A 165 -17.85 -15.62 -0.73
N LEU A 166 -17.35 -14.46 -1.06
CA LEU A 166 -18.00 -13.47 -1.91
C LEU A 166 -17.13 -13.08 -3.09
N LYS A 167 -17.72 -13.11 -4.29
CA LYS A 167 -17.06 -12.63 -5.50
C LYS A 167 -17.87 -11.52 -6.17
N LEU A 168 -17.22 -10.39 -6.42
CA LEU A 168 -17.75 -9.29 -7.23
C LEU A 168 -17.17 -9.36 -8.63
N LYS A 169 -18.03 -9.29 -9.64
CA LYS A 169 -17.63 -9.35 -11.05
C LYS A 169 -18.62 -8.65 -11.98
N GLY A 170 -18.39 -8.73 -13.26
CA GLY A 170 -19.23 -8.14 -14.32
C GLY A 170 -18.54 -6.92 -14.94
N LYS A 171 -19.17 -6.32 -15.94
CA LYS A 171 -18.65 -5.14 -16.65
C LYS A 171 -19.56 -3.91 -16.48
N GLY A 172 -20.54 -4.00 -15.60
CA GLY A 172 -21.40 -2.90 -15.20
C GLY A 172 -20.86 -2.15 -14.01
N THR A 173 -21.70 -1.26 -13.47
CA THR A 173 -21.40 -0.46 -12.28
C THR A 173 -22.14 -1.00 -11.07
N LEU A 174 -21.43 -1.13 -9.94
CA LEU A 174 -21.97 -1.41 -8.62
C LEU A 174 -21.61 -0.26 -7.68
N ILE A 175 -22.62 0.38 -7.12
CA ILE A 175 -22.47 1.42 -6.10
C ILE A 175 -22.99 0.85 -4.79
N VAL A 176 -22.15 0.89 -3.75
CA VAL A 176 -22.51 0.43 -2.40
C VAL A 176 -22.38 1.59 -1.44
N ASN A 177 -23.44 1.85 -0.67
CA ASN A 177 -23.44 2.88 0.37
C ASN A 177 -23.70 2.21 1.72
N GLY A 178 -22.66 2.08 2.52
CA GLY A 178 -22.68 1.64 3.91
C GLY A 178 -22.87 2.84 4.82
N ASN A 179 -24.14 3.21 5.04
CA ASN A 179 -24.45 4.40 5.82
C ASN A 179 -24.48 4.14 7.33
N THR A 180 -24.60 2.87 7.75
CA THR A 180 -24.54 2.46 9.16
C THR A 180 -23.09 2.33 9.63
N GLU A 181 -22.32 1.50 8.98
CA GLU A 181 -20.92 1.18 9.29
C GLU A 181 -20.16 0.92 7.97
N ASP A 182 -19.91 -0.35 7.65
CA ASP A 182 -19.08 -0.77 6.53
C ASP A 182 -19.86 -0.81 5.19
N GLY A 183 -19.14 -0.71 4.10
CA GLY A 183 -19.72 -0.87 2.77
C GLY A 183 -19.95 -2.34 2.42
N ILE A 184 -18.88 -3.10 2.30
CA ILE A 184 -18.89 -4.51 1.92
C ILE A 184 -18.11 -5.32 2.95
N VAL A 185 -18.76 -6.31 3.55
CA VAL A 185 -18.15 -7.22 4.52
C VAL A 185 -18.25 -8.66 4.04
N CYS A 186 -17.13 -9.36 4.04
CA CYS A 186 -17.05 -10.81 3.86
C CYS A 186 -16.30 -11.43 5.04
N LYS A 187 -16.89 -12.43 5.69
CA LYS A 187 -16.23 -13.09 6.83
C LYS A 187 -15.21 -14.16 6.43
N ASN A 188 -15.13 -14.45 5.14
CA ASN A 188 -14.14 -15.35 4.52
C ASN A 188 -13.37 -14.59 3.42
N ASP A 189 -13.20 -15.20 2.26
CA ASP A 189 -12.50 -14.65 1.08
C ASP A 189 -13.39 -13.68 0.28
N LEU A 190 -12.93 -12.47 0.09
CA LEU A 190 -13.54 -11.49 -0.80
C LEU A 190 -12.72 -11.33 -2.09
N LYS A 191 -13.36 -11.60 -3.23
CA LYS A 191 -12.74 -11.55 -4.56
C LYS A 191 -13.40 -10.48 -5.41
N ILE A 192 -12.64 -9.54 -5.96
CA ILE A 192 -13.10 -8.47 -6.86
C ILE A 192 -12.40 -8.64 -8.20
N TRP A 193 -13.07 -9.31 -9.17
CA TRP A 193 -12.42 -9.72 -10.41
C TRP A 193 -12.48 -8.67 -11.52
N ASN A 194 -13.60 -7.97 -11.66
CA ASN A 194 -13.75 -6.91 -12.66
C ASN A 194 -15.02 -6.08 -12.38
N GLY A 195 -15.21 -5.01 -13.17
CA GLY A 195 -16.33 -4.07 -13.05
C GLY A 195 -15.92 -2.71 -12.49
N SER A 196 -16.87 -1.78 -12.53
CA SER A 196 -16.72 -0.47 -11.89
C SER A 196 -17.45 -0.51 -10.54
N ILE A 197 -16.69 -0.53 -9.46
CA ILE A 197 -17.21 -0.67 -8.09
C ILE A 197 -16.91 0.61 -7.34
N THR A 198 -17.94 1.23 -6.78
CA THR A 198 -17.80 2.40 -5.89
C THR A 198 -18.40 2.06 -4.55
N VAL A 199 -17.62 2.22 -3.49
CA VAL A 199 -18.04 2.00 -2.10
C VAL A 199 -17.90 3.31 -1.33
N ASN A 200 -19.00 3.73 -0.72
CA ASN A 200 -19.01 4.82 0.24
C ASN A 200 -19.43 4.23 1.57
N ALA A 201 -18.67 4.43 2.63
CA ALA A 201 -18.94 3.85 3.93
C ALA A 201 -18.78 4.86 5.07
N ALA A 202 -19.50 4.62 6.16
CA ALA A 202 -19.39 5.41 7.37
C ALA A 202 -18.20 4.96 8.25
N ASP A 203 -17.78 3.70 8.08
CA ASP A 203 -16.62 3.08 8.70
C ASP A 203 -15.77 2.41 7.61
N ASP A 204 -15.41 1.12 7.71
CA ASP A 204 -14.55 0.46 6.72
C ASP A 204 -15.24 0.33 5.34
N GLY A 205 -14.52 0.61 4.28
CA GLY A 205 -15.08 0.53 2.92
C GLY A 205 -15.32 -0.90 2.48
N ILE A 206 -14.27 -1.68 2.40
CA ILE A 206 -14.26 -3.08 1.94
C ILE A 206 -13.50 -3.93 2.95
N ARG A 207 -14.17 -4.91 3.52
CA ARG A 207 -13.55 -5.82 4.49
C ARG A 207 -13.74 -7.30 4.10
N GLY A 208 -12.60 -8.00 3.97
CA GLY A 208 -12.55 -9.45 3.83
C GLY A 208 -11.76 -10.04 4.99
N ASN A 209 -12.42 -10.84 5.86
CA ASN A 209 -11.74 -11.31 7.06
C ASN A 209 -10.52 -12.17 6.73
N ASP A 210 -10.69 -13.17 5.87
CA ASP A 210 -9.61 -14.08 5.50
C ASP A 210 -8.73 -13.49 4.41
N SER A 211 -9.35 -12.88 3.39
CA SER A 211 -8.59 -12.17 2.36
C SER A 211 -9.44 -11.15 1.58
N VAL A 212 -8.74 -10.17 0.98
CA VAL A 212 -9.27 -9.37 -0.13
C VAL A 212 -8.35 -9.53 -1.34
N ARG A 213 -8.91 -9.94 -2.47
CA ARG A 213 -8.17 -10.09 -3.73
C ARG A 213 -8.80 -9.24 -4.82
N ILE A 214 -8.02 -8.30 -5.37
CA ILE A 214 -8.45 -7.40 -6.46
C ILE A 214 -7.69 -7.78 -7.73
N GLY A 215 -8.46 -8.10 -8.77
CA GLY A 215 -7.95 -8.63 -10.04
C GLY A 215 -7.82 -10.15 -10.03
N ASP A 216 -8.43 -10.80 -11.02
CA ASP A 216 -8.33 -12.24 -11.23
C ASP A 216 -6.87 -12.59 -11.56
N PRO A 217 -6.17 -13.45 -10.77
CA PRO A 217 -4.77 -13.77 -11.02
C PRO A 217 -4.52 -14.46 -12.37
N ASP A 218 -5.54 -15.06 -12.96
CA ASP A 218 -5.46 -15.71 -14.27
C ASP A 218 -5.77 -14.74 -15.44
N ALA A 219 -6.19 -13.50 -15.15
CA ALA A 219 -6.47 -12.50 -16.17
C ALA A 219 -5.18 -11.86 -16.69
N THR A 220 -5.20 -11.47 -17.98
CA THR A 220 -4.13 -10.71 -18.63
C THR A 220 -4.56 -9.27 -18.98
N ASP A 221 -5.83 -8.93 -18.76
CA ASP A 221 -6.42 -7.63 -19.03
C ASP A 221 -7.32 -7.21 -17.87
N TYR A 222 -6.96 -6.12 -17.24
CA TYR A 222 -7.67 -5.51 -16.11
C TYR A 222 -8.32 -4.17 -16.47
N SER A 223 -8.40 -3.81 -17.75
CA SER A 223 -8.91 -2.50 -18.21
C SER A 223 -10.35 -2.20 -17.81
N THR A 224 -11.12 -3.23 -17.43
CA THR A 224 -12.51 -3.09 -16.96
C THR A 224 -12.63 -3.14 -15.44
N LEU A 225 -11.52 -3.23 -14.69
CA LEU A 225 -11.52 -3.26 -13.24
C LEU A 225 -11.20 -1.88 -12.68
N SER A 226 -12.16 -1.30 -11.99
CA SER A 226 -11.99 -0.04 -11.27
C SER A 226 -12.70 -0.14 -9.92
N VAL A 227 -11.98 0.10 -8.84
CA VAL A 227 -12.50 0.12 -7.47
C VAL A 227 -12.26 1.50 -6.89
N THR A 228 -13.32 2.16 -6.43
CA THR A 228 -13.24 3.44 -5.74
C THR A 228 -13.84 3.29 -4.35
N VAL A 229 -13.10 3.68 -3.32
CA VAL A 229 -13.51 3.57 -1.91
C VAL A 229 -13.43 4.94 -1.25
N ASN A 230 -14.50 5.36 -0.60
CA ASN A 230 -14.58 6.60 0.14
C ASN A 230 -15.09 6.31 1.56
N THR A 231 -14.22 6.47 2.55
CA THR A 231 -14.58 6.37 3.97
C THR A 231 -14.30 7.66 4.73
N ASN A 232 -13.63 8.62 4.09
CA ASN A 232 -13.32 9.92 4.69
C ASN A 232 -14.51 10.89 4.51
N ASN A 233 -15.27 11.12 5.57
CA ASN A 233 -16.33 12.11 5.60
C ASN A 233 -15.91 13.42 6.28
N GLY A 234 -14.61 13.60 6.52
CA GLY A 234 -13.99 14.81 7.07
C GLY A 234 -13.92 14.86 8.60
N SER A 235 -14.62 14.00 9.30
CA SER A 235 -14.62 13.98 10.77
C SER A 235 -14.64 12.58 11.40
N THR A 236 -15.06 11.58 10.66
CA THR A 236 -15.10 10.17 11.05
C THR A 236 -14.94 9.31 9.80
N GLY A 237 -14.67 8.04 10.00
CA GLY A 237 -14.54 7.05 8.95
C GLY A 237 -13.57 5.95 9.40
N GLY A 238 -13.47 4.91 8.61
CA GLY A 238 -12.59 3.77 8.84
C GLY A 238 -11.53 3.62 7.75
N ASP A 239 -11.05 2.39 7.64
CA ASP A 239 -10.08 2.00 6.62
C ASP A 239 -10.73 1.91 5.23
N GLY A 240 -9.92 2.12 4.20
CA GLY A 240 -10.41 1.94 2.85
C GLY A 240 -10.67 0.47 2.53
N ILE A 241 -9.63 -0.36 2.61
CA ILE A 241 -9.70 -1.81 2.39
C ILE A 241 -8.99 -2.54 3.53
N LYS A 242 -9.65 -3.54 4.11
CA LYS A 242 -9.18 -4.22 5.31
C LYS A 242 -9.27 -5.73 5.25
N SER A 243 -8.25 -6.42 5.78
CA SER A 243 -8.34 -7.82 6.20
C SER A 243 -7.86 -7.92 7.65
N ASN A 244 -8.53 -8.76 8.46
CA ASN A 244 -8.31 -8.76 9.90
C ASN A 244 -8.22 -10.15 10.55
N SER A 245 -7.97 -11.21 9.75
CA SER A 245 -7.71 -12.53 10.31
C SER A 245 -6.26 -12.64 10.79
N THR A 246 -6.10 -13.07 12.04
CA THR A 246 -4.81 -13.39 12.63
C THR A 246 -4.37 -14.84 12.40
N GLU A 247 -5.20 -15.64 11.73
CA GLU A 247 -4.86 -17.04 11.42
C GLU A 247 -3.75 -17.11 10.37
N THR A 248 -2.88 -18.08 10.51
CA THR A 248 -1.85 -18.39 9.50
C THR A 248 -2.51 -18.64 8.14
N ASP A 249 -1.94 -18.14 7.07
CA ASP A 249 -2.45 -18.23 5.69
C ASP A 249 -3.74 -17.43 5.41
N LYS A 250 -4.15 -16.56 6.33
CA LYS A 250 -5.27 -15.63 6.16
C LYS A 250 -4.81 -14.18 6.43
N GLY A 251 -5.72 -13.24 6.46
CA GLY A 251 -5.44 -11.83 6.78
C GLY A 251 -4.61 -11.12 5.72
N TYR A 252 -4.74 -11.49 4.44
CA TYR A 252 -3.96 -10.89 3.37
C TYR A 252 -4.79 -10.08 2.38
N ILE A 253 -4.15 -9.09 1.78
CA ILE A 253 -4.70 -8.29 0.69
C ILE A 253 -3.77 -8.40 -0.52
N THR A 254 -4.34 -8.74 -1.69
CA THR A 254 -3.58 -8.83 -2.94
C THR A 254 -4.22 -8.01 -4.03
N ILE A 255 -3.42 -7.17 -4.70
CA ILE A 255 -3.82 -6.43 -5.90
C ILE A 255 -3.02 -6.98 -7.08
N ASN A 256 -3.72 -7.62 -8.04
CA ASN A 256 -3.10 -8.17 -9.25
C ASN A 256 -3.15 -7.19 -10.43
N GLY A 257 -4.09 -6.24 -10.42
CA GLY A 257 -4.24 -5.26 -11.49
C GLY A 257 -5.52 -4.44 -11.35
N GLY A 258 -5.79 -3.60 -12.33
CA GLY A 258 -6.89 -2.66 -12.34
C GLY A 258 -6.52 -1.30 -11.73
N THR A 259 -7.52 -0.43 -11.59
CA THR A 259 -7.34 0.88 -10.95
C THR A 259 -8.06 0.88 -9.60
N VAL A 260 -7.36 1.18 -8.53
CA VAL A 260 -7.90 1.26 -7.17
C VAL A 260 -7.67 2.68 -6.65
N ASN A 261 -8.76 3.37 -6.30
CA ASN A 261 -8.71 4.70 -5.73
C ASN A 261 -9.33 4.69 -4.34
N ILE A 262 -8.61 5.17 -3.36
CA ILE A 262 -9.02 5.16 -1.95
C ILE A 262 -8.91 6.59 -1.38
N ASN A 263 -9.98 7.04 -0.75
CA ASN A 263 -9.97 8.20 0.11
C ASN A 263 -10.52 7.78 1.47
N SER A 264 -9.62 7.51 2.42
CA SER A 264 -9.97 6.98 3.74
C SER A 264 -9.77 8.00 4.84
N TYR A 265 -10.50 7.80 5.95
CA TYR A 265 -10.28 8.57 7.17
C TYR A 265 -9.17 7.96 8.04
N ALA A 266 -9.11 6.64 8.10
CA ALA A 266 -8.06 5.86 8.73
C ALA A 266 -7.08 5.34 7.65
N ASP A 267 -6.56 4.14 7.81
CA ASP A 267 -5.60 3.56 6.87
C ASP A 267 -6.22 3.39 5.47
N GLY A 268 -5.44 3.63 4.43
CA GLY A 268 -5.89 3.37 3.06
C GLY A 268 -6.13 1.89 2.83
N ILE A 269 -5.12 1.09 3.16
CA ILE A 269 -5.18 -0.37 3.14
C ILE A 269 -4.58 -0.89 4.45
N GLN A 270 -5.32 -1.77 5.16
CA GLN A 270 -4.80 -2.50 6.31
C GLN A 270 -4.89 -4.01 6.08
N ALA A 271 -3.75 -4.67 5.96
CA ALA A 271 -3.63 -6.12 5.93
C ALA A 271 -3.11 -6.63 7.28
N GLU A 272 -3.80 -7.59 7.90
CA GLU A 272 -3.35 -8.13 9.18
C GLU A 272 -2.06 -8.95 9.06
N GLN A 273 -1.90 -9.70 7.96
CA GLN A 273 -0.75 -10.57 7.75
C GLN A 273 0.15 -10.11 6.61
N THR A 274 -0.40 -9.92 5.41
CA THR A 274 0.43 -9.60 4.25
C THR A 274 -0.32 -8.75 3.24
N PHE A 275 0.31 -7.68 2.81
CA PHE A 275 -0.09 -6.95 1.61
C PHE A 275 0.82 -7.33 0.44
N THR A 276 0.23 -7.59 -0.72
CA THR A 276 0.98 -7.84 -1.97
C THR A 276 0.40 -7.06 -3.13
N MET A 277 1.22 -6.31 -3.84
CA MET A 277 0.86 -5.69 -5.11
C MET A 277 1.67 -6.28 -6.26
N ASN A 278 0.98 -6.88 -7.22
CA ASN A 278 1.58 -7.49 -8.41
C ASN A 278 1.49 -6.58 -9.64
N GLY A 279 0.54 -5.64 -9.67
CA GLY A 279 0.34 -4.72 -10.78
C GLY A 279 -0.89 -3.84 -10.60
N GLY A 280 -1.19 -3.00 -11.60
CA GLY A 280 -2.29 -2.04 -11.58
C GLY A 280 -1.88 -0.66 -11.11
N ASP A 281 -2.88 0.21 -10.92
CA ASP A 281 -2.71 1.58 -10.46
C ASP A 281 -3.43 1.77 -9.14
N LEU A 282 -2.69 2.05 -8.07
CA LEU A 282 -3.19 2.27 -6.71
C LEU A 282 -2.97 3.73 -6.31
N ASN A 283 -4.07 4.43 -6.02
CA ASN A 283 -4.05 5.82 -5.58
C ASN A 283 -4.72 5.92 -4.21
N ILE A 284 -4.02 6.44 -3.22
CA ILE A 284 -4.50 6.54 -1.84
C ILE A 284 -4.33 7.96 -1.33
N THR A 285 -5.38 8.47 -0.70
CA THR A 285 -5.31 9.67 0.14
C THR A 285 -5.94 9.33 1.49
N THR A 286 -5.24 9.64 2.59
CA THR A 286 -5.74 9.35 3.92
C THR A 286 -5.94 10.63 4.73
N TYR A 287 -6.95 10.65 5.59
CA TYR A 287 -7.27 11.72 6.55
C TYR A 287 -7.16 13.15 5.96
N GLN A 288 -6.12 13.88 6.32
CA GLN A 288 -5.82 15.24 5.87
C GLN A 288 -4.62 15.29 4.92
N SER A 289 -4.23 14.14 4.38
CA SER A 289 -3.06 14.00 3.49
C SER A 289 -1.72 14.42 4.14
N SER A 290 -0.69 14.54 3.36
CA SER A 290 0.63 15.04 3.78
C SER A 290 0.63 16.52 4.22
N ASP A 291 -0.51 17.21 4.08
CA ASP A 291 -0.68 18.59 4.62
C ASP A 291 -1.05 18.58 6.11
N PHE A 292 -1.25 17.42 6.71
CA PHE A 292 -1.46 17.30 8.15
C PHE A 292 -0.27 17.92 8.92
N SER A 293 -0.56 18.87 9.78
CA SER A 293 0.48 19.60 10.52
C SER A 293 0.47 19.31 12.02
N GLY A 294 -0.28 18.29 12.44
CA GLY A 294 -0.49 17.95 13.84
C GLY A 294 -1.28 19.01 14.61
N ASN A 295 -1.79 18.63 15.77
CA ASN A 295 -2.26 19.60 16.75
C ASN A 295 -1.03 20.23 17.43
N ALA A 296 -0.49 21.29 16.87
CA ALA A 296 0.51 22.13 17.51
C ALA A 296 -0.10 22.82 18.73
N SER A 297 -0.45 22.06 19.77
CA SER A 297 -0.77 22.61 21.09
C SER A 297 0.55 22.94 21.76
N GLY A 298 0.90 24.22 21.68
CA GLY A 298 2.12 24.85 22.08
C GLY A 298 2.77 24.30 23.35
N GLY A 299 3.99 23.90 23.21
CA GLY A 299 4.97 23.79 24.28
C GLY A 299 6.20 24.57 23.90
N TRP A 300 6.38 25.76 24.44
CA TRP A 300 7.66 26.44 24.45
C TRP A 300 8.67 25.59 25.19
N GLY A 301 9.56 24.95 24.46
CA GLY A 301 10.66 24.17 25.00
C GLY A 301 11.76 24.04 23.96
N GLY A 302 12.44 25.15 23.65
CA GLY A 302 13.73 25.08 22.98
C GLY A 302 14.73 24.39 23.88
N GLY A 303 15.02 23.13 23.61
CA GLY A 303 16.10 22.34 24.17
C GLY A 303 16.69 21.52 23.05
N MET A 304 17.99 21.60 22.86
CA MET A 304 18.76 20.82 21.91
C MET A 304 18.45 19.33 22.06
N GLY A 305 18.16 18.66 20.94
CA GLY A 305 17.97 17.21 20.88
C GLY A 305 16.66 16.75 21.51
N GLY A 306 15.54 17.10 20.92
CA GLY A 306 14.25 16.59 21.27
C GLY A 306 13.47 16.41 19.98
N ASP A 307 13.31 15.18 19.60
CA ASP A 307 12.38 14.75 18.58
C ASP A 307 11.03 15.28 18.98
N GLY A 308 10.67 16.35 18.32
CA GLY A 308 9.37 16.96 18.50
C GLY A 308 8.33 16.07 17.90
N ASN A 309 7.74 15.20 18.70
CA ASN A 309 6.50 14.48 18.40
C ASN A 309 5.32 15.46 18.20
N SER A 310 5.56 16.52 17.45
CA SER A 310 4.59 17.62 17.24
C SER A 310 3.82 17.53 15.93
N GLY A 311 3.97 16.44 15.21
CA GLY A 311 3.35 16.24 13.90
C GLY A 311 2.57 14.95 13.74
N LYS A 312 2.77 13.94 14.61
CA LYS A 312 2.11 12.65 14.45
C LYS A 312 0.61 12.72 14.74
N THR A 313 -0.18 12.01 13.95
CA THR A 313 -1.63 11.92 14.14
C THR A 313 -1.99 10.94 15.24
N ASP A 314 -3.06 11.23 16.00
CA ASP A 314 -3.64 10.26 16.96
C ASP A 314 -4.44 9.15 16.25
N ILE A 315 -4.67 9.28 14.94
CA ILE A 315 -5.41 8.35 14.10
C ILE A 315 -4.38 7.63 13.23
N SER A 316 -4.39 6.28 13.22
CA SER A 316 -3.69 5.55 12.19
C SER A 316 -4.29 5.92 10.83
N ALA A 317 -3.54 6.62 10.01
CA ALA A 317 -3.95 7.11 8.70
C ALA A 317 -2.83 6.89 7.67
N LYS A 318 -2.29 5.66 7.73
CA LYS A 318 -1.23 5.20 6.86
C LYS A 318 -1.75 4.93 5.45
N GLY A 319 -0.91 5.09 4.45
CA GLY A 319 -1.28 4.73 3.09
C GLY A 319 -1.56 3.22 2.97
N ILE A 320 -0.55 2.41 3.21
CA ILE A 320 -0.64 0.95 3.26
C ILE A 320 0.00 0.46 4.55
N LYS A 321 -0.75 -0.33 5.31
CA LYS A 321 -0.32 -0.93 6.57
C LYS A 321 -0.41 -2.45 6.52
N ALA A 322 0.68 -3.14 6.85
CA ALA A 322 0.69 -4.56 7.15
C ALA A 322 1.01 -4.75 8.64
N VAL A 323 0.06 -5.28 9.41
CA VAL A 323 0.12 -5.21 10.88
C VAL A 323 1.10 -6.22 11.48
N GLY A 324 0.91 -7.52 11.20
CA GLY A 324 1.66 -8.62 11.79
C GLY A 324 1.16 -9.06 13.16
N LEU A 325 1.64 -10.21 13.59
CA LEU A 325 1.29 -10.81 14.87
C LEU A 325 2.36 -10.52 15.91
N TYR A 326 1.92 -10.04 17.04
CA TYR A 326 2.75 -9.81 18.23
C TYR A 326 2.38 -10.77 19.35
N ASP A 327 3.23 -10.90 20.36
CA ASP A 327 2.96 -11.67 21.56
C ASP A 327 1.77 -11.07 22.35
N GLU A 328 1.29 -11.80 23.37
CA GLU A 328 0.16 -11.34 24.21
C GLU A 328 0.43 -9.99 24.91
N ALA A 329 1.68 -9.60 25.05
CA ALA A 329 2.07 -8.32 25.63
C ALA A 329 2.13 -7.21 24.57
N GLY A 330 1.99 -7.55 23.27
CA GLY A 330 2.13 -6.61 22.15
C GLY A 330 3.55 -6.05 21.98
N THR A 331 4.54 -6.79 22.44
CA THR A 331 5.93 -6.30 22.51
C THR A 331 6.91 -7.06 21.63
N THR A 332 6.58 -8.28 21.22
CA THR A 332 7.48 -9.13 20.43
C THR A 332 6.77 -9.61 19.19
N TRP A 333 7.29 -9.20 18.04
CA TRP A 333 6.81 -9.68 16.74
C TRP A 333 6.98 -11.19 16.61
N GLN A 334 5.96 -11.87 16.12
CA GLN A 334 5.92 -13.31 15.96
C GLN A 334 5.96 -13.74 14.50
N SER A 335 5.14 -13.13 13.65
CA SER A 335 5.05 -13.43 12.21
C SER A 335 4.12 -12.48 11.48
N GLY A 336 4.13 -12.53 10.14
CA GLY A 336 3.25 -11.71 9.31
C GLY A 336 3.66 -10.26 9.25
N GLY A 337 2.74 -9.38 8.93
CA GLY A 337 3.01 -7.96 8.77
C GLY A 337 3.90 -7.63 7.58
N ASN A 338 3.89 -8.46 6.53
CA ASN A 338 4.78 -8.27 5.40
C ASN A 338 4.14 -7.39 4.32
N LEU A 339 4.95 -6.54 3.70
CA LEU A 339 4.55 -5.69 2.58
C LEU A 339 5.42 -5.99 1.37
N ILE A 340 4.79 -6.40 0.25
CA ILE A 340 5.51 -6.83 -0.96
C ILE A 340 4.96 -6.07 -2.17
N VAL A 341 5.83 -5.34 -2.86
CA VAL A 341 5.51 -4.69 -4.14
C VAL A 341 6.32 -5.32 -5.25
N ASN A 342 5.67 -6.10 -6.11
CA ASN A 342 6.27 -6.75 -7.27
C ASN A 342 6.15 -5.91 -8.55
N GLY A 343 5.20 -4.95 -8.59
CA GLY A 343 4.96 -4.12 -9.77
C GLY A 343 3.76 -3.21 -9.60
N GLY A 344 3.42 -2.48 -10.66
CA GLY A 344 2.32 -1.52 -10.69
C GLY A 344 2.76 -0.09 -10.41
N THR A 345 1.77 0.81 -10.32
CA THR A 345 1.98 2.21 -9.96
C THR A 345 1.28 2.50 -8.64
N ILE A 346 1.98 3.08 -7.69
CA ILE A 346 1.46 3.47 -6.39
C ILE A 346 1.62 4.98 -6.24
N THR A 347 0.53 5.68 -5.91
CA THR A 347 0.56 7.09 -5.53
C THR A 347 -0.13 7.23 -4.18
N ILE A 348 0.58 7.73 -3.19
CA ILE A 348 0.07 7.91 -1.83
C ILE A 348 0.28 9.35 -1.38
N ASP A 349 -0.76 9.90 -0.77
CA ASP A 349 -0.74 11.17 -0.04
C ASP A 349 -1.39 10.94 1.32
N SER A 350 -0.58 10.70 2.37
CA SER A 350 -1.01 10.21 3.67
C SER A 350 -0.71 11.19 4.80
N SER A 351 -1.49 11.10 5.89
CA SER A 351 -1.24 11.89 7.11
C SER A 351 -0.36 11.18 8.13
N ASP A 352 -0.15 9.92 7.94
CA ASP A 352 0.75 9.02 8.68
C ASP A 352 1.59 8.31 7.62
N ASP A 353 2.41 7.32 7.92
CA ASP A 353 3.33 6.70 6.97
C ASP A 353 2.69 6.39 5.61
N SER A 354 3.45 6.54 4.53
CA SER A 354 2.93 6.10 3.24
C SER A 354 2.92 4.58 3.12
N LEU A 355 4.02 3.91 3.44
CA LEU A 355 4.12 2.45 3.50
C LEU A 355 4.62 2.05 4.88
N HIS A 356 3.87 1.21 5.58
CA HIS A 356 4.24 0.72 6.91
C HIS A 356 4.06 -0.79 7.02
N CYS A 357 5.02 -1.47 7.67
CA CYS A 357 4.86 -2.87 8.01
C CYS A 357 5.53 -3.25 9.32
N GLY A 358 4.83 -4.06 10.13
CA GLY A 358 5.37 -4.63 11.37
C GLY A 358 6.31 -5.82 11.15
N GLY A 359 6.46 -6.31 9.93
CA GLY A 359 7.36 -7.38 9.51
C GLY A 359 8.35 -6.92 8.45
N ASP A 360 8.63 -7.77 7.47
CA ASP A 360 9.57 -7.48 6.39
C ASP A 360 8.90 -6.74 5.23
N MET A 361 9.60 -5.75 4.67
CA MET A 361 9.18 -5.04 3.48
C MET A 361 10.07 -5.39 2.28
N GLN A 362 9.44 -5.62 1.12
CA GLN A 362 10.12 -5.91 -0.13
C GLN A 362 9.53 -5.06 -1.26
N LEU A 363 10.29 -4.08 -1.71
CA LEU A 363 9.97 -3.24 -2.86
C LEU A 363 10.78 -3.74 -4.06
N LEU A 364 10.23 -4.70 -4.80
CA LEU A 364 10.95 -5.45 -5.84
C LEU A 364 10.71 -4.92 -7.25
N GLY A 365 9.65 -4.13 -7.46
CA GLY A 365 9.28 -3.58 -8.76
C GLY A 365 8.28 -2.45 -8.66
N GLY A 366 7.83 -1.95 -9.82
CA GLY A 366 6.84 -0.89 -9.91
C GLY A 366 7.40 0.52 -9.74
N SER A 367 6.46 1.48 -9.70
CA SER A 367 6.75 2.91 -9.56
C SER A 367 5.91 3.47 -8.42
N MET A 368 6.55 4.07 -7.43
CA MET A 368 5.93 4.61 -6.23
C MET A 368 6.21 6.10 -6.12
N THR A 369 5.15 6.90 -5.93
CA THR A 369 5.24 8.32 -5.61
C THR A 369 4.54 8.54 -4.28
N LEU A 370 5.30 8.93 -3.26
CA LEU A 370 4.87 8.98 -1.89
C LEU A 370 5.01 10.40 -1.34
N ALA A 371 3.95 10.88 -0.69
CA ALA A 371 3.96 12.09 0.10
C ALA A 371 3.26 11.81 1.43
N THR A 372 3.86 12.24 2.53
CA THR A 372 3.33 11.98 3.85
C THR A 372 3.68 13.09 4.84
N ALA A 373 2.96 13.14 5.96
CA ALA A 373 3.32 13.99 7.08
C ALA A 373 4.21 13.27 8.11
N ASP A 374 4.37 11.95 8.00
CA ASP A 374 5.28 11.12 8.82
C ASP A 374 6.30 10.41 7.89
N ASP A 375 6.48 9.09 7.97
CA ASP A 375 7.55 8.41 7.25
C ASP A 375 7.13 7.97 5.83
N GLY A 376 8.02 8.15 4.88
CA GLY A 376 7.78 7.72 3.50
C GLY A 376 7.64 6.20 3.40
N VAL A 377 8.57 5.48 4.00
CA VAL A 377 8.62 4.01 4.06
C VAL A 377 9.11 3.59 5.43
N HIS A 378 8.31 2.83 6.16
CA HIS A 378 8.66 2.34 7.50
C HIS A 378 8.52 0.81 7.60
N SER A 379 9.55 0.12 8.08
CA SER A 379 9.54 -1.32 8.36
C SER A 379 10.09 -1.59 9.75
N ASP A 380 9.29 -2.20 10.63
CA ASP A 380 9.76 -2.60 11.97
C ASP A 380 10.87 -3.66 11.93
N HIS A 381 11.16 -4.22 10.75
CA HIS A 381 12.16 -5.26 10.52
C HIS A 381 13.07 -4.95 9.33
N ALA A 382 13.20 -5.90 8.39
CA ALA A 382 14.06 -5.76 7.24
C ALA A 382 13.34 -5.08 6.07
N LEU A 383 14.00 -4.12 5.45
CA LEU A 383 13.57 -3.48 4.21
C LEU A 383 14.53 -3.85 3.08
N ILE A 384 13.99 -4.43 2.01
CA ILE A 384 14.72 -4.77 0.79
C ILE A 384 14.17 -3.95 -0.38
N ILE A 385 15.03 -3.18 -1.04
CA ILE A 385 14.70 -2.42 -2.24
C ILE A 385 15.46 -3.04 -3.42
N GLY A 386 14.71 -3.46 -4.43
CA GLY A 386 15.25 -4.11 -5.62
C GLY A 386 15.81 -5.52 -5.39
N SER A 387 16.09 -6.20 -6.47
CA SER A 387 16.61 -7.58 -6.46
C SER A 387 18.12 -7.58 -6.70
N THR A 388 18.82 -8.55 -6.14
CA THR A 388 20.25 -8.74 -6.41
C THR A 388 20.49 -8.98 -7.92
N GLY A 389 21.27 -8.11 -8.56
CA GLY A 389 21.49 -8.13 -9.99
C GLY A 389 20.28 -7.72 -10.82
N GLY A 390 19.32 -7.05 -10.21
CA GLY A 390 18.17 -6.45 -10.85
C GLY A 390 18.54 -5.20 -11.69
N ASP A 391 17.51 -4.64 -12.32
CA ASP A 391 17.64 -3.42 -13.11
C ASP A 391 17.77 -2.21 -12.18
N ASP A 392 18.73 -1.34 -12.44
CA ASP A 392 18.98 -0.16 -11.61
C ASP A 392 17.83 0.87 -11.67
N ASP A 393 16.98 0.81 -12.69
CA ASP A 393 15.79 1.67 -12.80
C ASP A 393 14.55 1.11 -12.12
N THR A 394 14.61 -0.13 -11.56
CA THR A 394 13.45 -0.82 -10.98
C THR A 394 13.80 -1.48 -9.64
N PRO A 395 13.00 -1.22 -8.55
CA PRO A 395 11.83 -0.34 -8.47
C PRO A 395 12.19 1.15 -8.57
N TYR A 396 11.18 1.97 -8.88
CA TYR A 396 11.28 3.43 -8.79
C TYR A 396 10.51 3.90 -7.56
N VAL A 397 11.20 4.51 -6.60
CA VAL A 397 10.62 5.04 -5.36
C VAL A 397 10.93 6.52 -5.25
N ASN A 398 9.89 7.36 -5.25
CA ASN A 398 10.02 8.81 -5.13
C ASN A 398 9.21 9.30 -3.91
N ILE A 399 9.91 9.58 -2.82
CA ILE A 399 9.36 10.19 -1.63
C ILE A 399 9.52 11.71 -1.78
N THR A 400 8.41 12.37 -2.13
CA THR A 400 8.40 13.80 -2.47
C THR A 400 8.30 14.71 -1.25
N LYS A 401 7.78 14.16 -0.15
CA LYS A 401 7.61 14.83 1.14
C LYS A 401 7.47 13.78 2.22
N SER A 402 8.22 13.92 3.31
CA SER A 402 8.10 13.09 4.53
C SER A 402 8.70 13.80 5.74
N TYR A 403 8.45 13.26 6.92
CA TYR A 403 9.23 13.56 8.12
C TYR A 403 10.56 12.81 8.00
N GLU A 404 10.58 11.48 8.16
CA GLU A 404 11.70 10.64 7.74
C GLU A 404 11.42 10.03 6.36
N GLY A 405 12.49 9.79 5.61
CA GLY A 405 12.35 9.25 4.26
C GLY A 405 12.08 7.75 4.28
N ILE A 406 13.06 7.01 4.75
CA ILE A 406 13.04 5.54 4.82
C ILE A 406 13.56 5.10 6.18
N GLU A 407 12.72 4.41 6.95
CA GLU A 407 13.07 3.84 8.23
C GLU A 407 13.03 2.30 8.20
N GLY A 408 13.93 1.66 8.96
CA GLY A 408 13.94 0.22 9.16
C GLY A 408 15.06 -0.25 10.09
N VAL A 409 15.01 -1.51 10.53
CA VAL A 409 16.09 -2.11 11.34
C VAL A 409 17.29 -2.46 10.43
N ASP A 410 17.02 -3.21 9.36
CA ASP A 410 18.01 -3.59 8.36
C ASP A 410 17.55 -3.14 6.98
N ILE A 411 18.24 -2.15 6.42
CA ILE A 411 17.90 -1.58 5.12
C ILE A 411 18.90 -2.07 4.08
N THR A 412 18.43 -2.70 3.02
CA THR A 412 19.26 -3.15 1.90
C THR A 412 18.69 -2.69 0.57
N GLN A 413 19.45 -1.87 -0.16
CA GLN A 413 19.14 -1.53 -1.54
C GLN A 413 20.04 -2.33 -2.49
N ASN A 414 19.44 -3.22 -3.29
CA ASN A 414 20.15 -4.06 -4.26
C ASN A 414 20.14 -3.47 -5.68
N SER A 415 19.06 -2.78 -6.05
CA SER A 415 18.85 -2.14 -7.35
C SER A 415 17.75 -1.08 -7.22
N GLY A 416 17.29 -0.53 -8.33
CA GLY A 416 16.22 0.46 -8.36
C GLY A 416 16.70 1.90 -8.21
N THR A 417 15.78 2.82 -8.43
CA THR A 417 15.99 4.26 -8.23
C THR A 417 15.17 4.74 -7.04
N VAL A 418 15.83 5.33 -6.06
CA VAL A 418 15.21 5.88 -4.86
C VAL A 418 15.53 7.36 -4.74
N MET A 419 14.49 8.19 -4.62
CA MET A 419 14.61 9.62 -4.37
C MET A 419 13.86 9.97 -3.09
N VAL A 420 14.51 10.70 -2.20
CA VAL A 420 13.99 11.08 -0.90
C VAL A 420 14.06 12.58 -0.69
N THR A 421 12.96 13.18 -0.26
CA THR A 421 12.93 14.52 0.34
C THR A 421 12.27 14.43 1.70
N SER A 422 13.04 14.67 2.76
CA SER A 422 12.61 14.60 4.14
C SER A 422 12.87 15.89 4.90
N SER A 423 12.05 16.14 5.92
CA SER A 423 12.21 17.26 6.85
C SER A 423 13.06 16.91 8.07
N ASP A 424 13.32 15.63 8.27
CA ASP A 424 14.29 15.06 9.20
C ASP A 424 15.21 14.11 8.43
N ASP A 425 15.41 12.87 8.85
CA ASP A 425 16.41 11.99 8.26
C ASP A 425 15.99 11.45 6.89
N GLY A 426 17.00 11.26 6.01
CA GLY A 426 16.77 10.69 4.70
C GLY A 426 16.55 9.19 4.75
N TYR A 427 17.49 8.47 5.34
CA TYR A 427 17.41 7.07 5.70
C TYR A 427 17.77 6.94 7.16
N ASN A 428 16.96 6.20 7.92
CA ASN A 428 17.17 5.92 9.33
C ASN A 428 17.17 4.41 9.60
N ALA A 429 18.34 3.83 9.88
CA ALA A 429 18.45 2.45 10.32
C ALA A 429 18.51 2.40 11.87
N ALA A 430 17.48 2.90 12.51
CA ALA A 430 17.34 2.91 13.96
C ALA A 430 16.53 1.70 14.44
N GLY A 431 15.48 1.38 13.76
CA GLY A 431 14.50 0.36 14.10
C GLY A 431 13.71 0.73 15.33
N GLY A 432 12.45 0.75 15.21
CA GLY A 432 11.54 1.01 16.30
C GLY A 432 10.11 0.73 15.86
N SER A 433 9.27 0.29 16.79
CA SER A 433 7.85 0.27 16.52
C SER A 433 7.33 1.70 16.57
N ASP A 434 6.79 2.17 15.47
CA ASP A 434 6.06 3.43 15.44
C ASP A 434 4.90 3.38 16.44
N SER A 435 4.77 4.43 17.26
CA SER A 435 3.71 4.53 18.27
C SER A 435 2.43 5.18 17.74
N SER A 436 2.41 5.61 16.48
CA SER A 436 1.23 6.19 15.86
C SER A 436 0.11 5.16 15.71
N GLY A 437 -1.09 5.52 16.13
CA GLY A 437 -2.28 4.67 15.96
C GLY A 437 -2.44 3.48 16.92
N ASN A 438 -1.61 3.33 17.91
CA ASN A 438 -1.78 2.28 18.93
C ASN A 438 -2.77 2.70 20.02
N ASN A 439 -4.06 2.79 19.66
CA ASN A 439 -5.17 3.01 20.59
C ASN A 439 -5.49 1.76 21.42
N ASN A 440 -4.51 1.15 22.08
CA ASN A 440 -4.80 0.25 23.19
C ASN A 440 -5.12 1.06 24.44
N ASN A 441 -6.41 1.40 24.57
CA ASN A 441 -7.02 1.97 25.76
C ASN A 441 -6.92 0.97 26.93
N GLY A 442 -5.86 1.02 27.69
CA GLY A 442 -5.72 0.14 28.83
C GLY A 442 -4.42 0.26 29.61
N GLY A 443 -4.36 1.16 30.56
CA GLY A 443 -3.51 0.99 31.72
C GLY A 443 -2.25 1.87 31.77
N TRP A 444 -2.28 2.81 32.68
CA TRP A 444 -1.15 3.55 33.20
C TRP A 444 0.00 2.59 33.60
N GLY A 445 0.97 2.39 32.75
CA GLY A 445 2.23 1.69 32.98
C GLY A 445 3.36 2.72 32.97
N GLN A 446 4.00 2.84 34.07
CA GLN A 446 5.04 3.79 34.45
C GLN A 446 6.19 3.86 33.44
N GLY A 447 6.52 5.08 33.03
CA GLY A 447 7.54 5.43 32.08
C GLY A 447 8.94 4.86 32.36
N GLY A 448 9.50 4.32 31.30
CA GLY A 448 10.93 4.30 31.09
C GLY A 448 11.26 5.52 30.22
N TRP A 449 12.26 6.24 30.58
CA TRP A 449 12.85 7.31 29.80
C TRP A 449 13.56 6.67 28.60
N GLY A 450 12.85 6.52 27.46
CA GLY A 450 13.41 6.29 26.15
C GLY A 450 13.19 7.56 25.36
N GLY A 451 14.22 8.13 24.79
CA GLY A 451 14.12 9.21 23.82
C GLY A 451 13.35 8.73 22.58
N PRO A 452 12.84 9.65 21.77
CA PRO A 452 12.18 9.36 20.49
C PRO A 452 13.16 8.58 19.59
N GLY A 453 12.70 7.53 18.92
CA GLY A 453 13.54 6.52 18.33
C GLY A 453 13.87 5.34 19.28
N GLY A 454 13.25 5.25 20.43
CA GLY A 454 13.54 4.28 21.46
C GLY A 454 12.83 2.94 21.35
N GLY A 455 12.98 2.21 20.27
CA GLY A 455 12.95 0.74 20.31
C GLY A 455 14.23 0.26 21.01
N ASN A 456 14.09 -0.52 22.07
CA ASN A 456 15.17 -0.94 22.96
C ASN A 456 16.15 -1.93 22.26
N SER A 457 16.87 -1.49 21.25
CA SER A 457 17.97 -2.23 20.65
C SER A 457 19.17 -1.34 20.27
N SER A 458 19.60 -0.51 21.21
CA SER A 458 20.87 0.21 21.14
C SER A 458 22.10 -0.71 21.24
N ASN A 459 22.05 -1.89 20.62
CA ASN A 459 23.20 -2.80 20.59
C ASN A 459 24.08 -2.64 19.35
N GLY A 460 23.78 -1.66 18.48
CA GLY A 460 24.57 -1.37 17.29
C GLY A 460 24.56 -2.49 16.22
N SER A 461 23.46 -3.24 16.14
CA SER A 461 23.33 -4.35 15.19
C SER A 461 22.59 -3.97 13.90
N GLN A 462 22.03 -2.79 13.82
CA GLN A 462 21.34 -2.28 12.64
C GLN A 462 22.30 -2.16 11.46
N THR A 463 21.75 -2.33 10.26
CA THR A 463 22.58 -2.26 9.06
C THR A 463 21.91 -1.45 7.94
N MET A 464 22.70 -0.65 7.24
CA MET A 464 22.30 0.00 6.01
C MET A 464 23.27 -0.38 4.89
N THR A 465 22.78 -1.01 3.84
CA THR A 465 23.62 -1.60 2.79
C THR A 465 23.17 -1.18 1.40
N PHE A 466 24.07 -0.59 0.64
CA PHE A 466 23.87 -0.23 -0.76
C PHE A 466 24.70 -1.15 -1.64
N ASN A 467 24.04 -2.05 -2.37
CA ASN A 467 24.67 -3.00 -3.28
C ASN A 467 24.59 -2.57 -4.75
N GLY A 468 23.64 -1.71 -5.12
CA GLY A 468 23.39 -1.26 -6.48
C GLY A 468 22.31 -0.20 -6.56
N GLY A 469 21.93 0.18 -7.78
CA GLY A 469 20.89 1.15 -8.04
C GLY A 469 21.33 2.60 -7.88
N TYR A 470 20.34 3.50 -7.85
CA TYR A 470 20.53 4.95 -7.75
C TYR A 470 19.78 5.47 -6.51
N THR A 471 20.49 6.21 -5.68
CA THR A 471 19.92 6.83 -4.48
C THR A 471 20.21 8.33 -4.50
N TYR A 472 19.17 9.13 -4.32
CA TYR A 472 19.27 10.56 -4.09
C TYR A 472 18.53 10.93 -2.81
N VAL A 473 19.22 11.60 -1.91
CA VAL A 473 18.66 12.05 -0.62
C VAL A 473 18.79 13.56 -0.52
N ASN A 474 17.71 14.21 -0.11
CA ASN A 474 17.67 15.62 0.27
C ASN A 474 16.98 15.73 1.63
N ALA A 475 17.77 15.70 2.69
CA ALA A 475 17.34 15.63 4.07
C ALA A 475 17.65 16.93 4.83
N ALA A 476 16.81 17.27 5.82
CA ALA A 476 17.10 18.37 6.74
C ALA A 476 17.69 17.85 8.07
N GLY A 477 17.39 16.62 8.48
CA GLY A 477 18.08 15.87 9.53
C GLY A 477 19.38 15.25 9.03
N ASP A 478 19.68 14.02 9.43
CA ASP A 478 20.82 13.28 8.90
C ASP A 478 20.51 12.75 7.49
N GLY A 479 21.51 12.70 6.63
CA GLY A 479 21.33 12.19 5.27
C GLY A 479 21.09 10.68 5.28
N LEU A 480 22.03 9.95 5.82
CA LEU A 480 21.96 8.52 6.13
C LEU A 480 22.38 8.36 7.59
N ASP A 481 21.42 8.00 8.44
CA ASP A 481 21.65 7.66 9.86
C ASP A 481 21.51 6.16 10.08
N SER A 482 22.43 5.59 10.85
CA SER A 482 22.32 4.20 11.28
C SER A 482 22.83 4.03 12.70
N ASN A 483 22.01 3.48 13.57
CA ASN A 483 22.46 3.06 14.90
C ASN A 483 23.51 1.92 14.85
N GLY A 484 23.83 1.40 13.68
CA GLY A 484 24.80 0.36 13.40
C GLY A 484 25.75 0.70 12.27
N ASN A 485 25.93 -0.19 11.31
CA ASN A 485 26.89 -0.04 10.24
C ASN A 485 26.27 0.46 8.95
N ILE A 486 27.00 1.26 8.18
CA ILE A 486 26.66 1.61 6.80
C ILE A 486 27.68 0.95 5.85
N SER A 487 27.20 0.33 4.78
CA SER A 487 28.03 -0.38 3.79
C SER A 487 27.72 0.05 2.37
N PHE A 488 28.69 0.60 1.68
CA PHE A 488 28.61 0.92 0.24
C PHE A 488 29.37 -0.13 -0.55
N ASN A 489 28.66 -0.99 -1.28
CA ASN A 489 29.20 -2.08 -2.08
C ASN A 489 29.07 -1.81 -3.60
N GLY A 490 28.12 -0.98 -4.03
CA GLY A 490 27.84 -0.67 -5.42
C GLY A 490 26.86 0.50 -5.57
N GLY A 491 26.45 0.76 -6.81
CA GLY A 491 25.46 1.79 -7.14
C GLY A 491 26.00 3.22 -7.10
N TYR A 492 25.06 4.15 -7.17
CA TYR A 492 25.30 5.58 -7.06
C TYR A 492 24.48 6.15 -5.90
N VAL A 493 25.14 6.69 -4.89
CA VAL A 493 24.48 7.26 -3.70
C VAL A 493 24.85 8.73 -3.59
N PHE A 494 23.87 9.60 -3.66
CA PHE A 494 24.02 11.05 -3.59
C PHE A 494 23.21 11.60 -2.45
N VAL A 495 23.87 12.21 -1.49
CA VAL A 495 23.27 12.72 -0.26
C VAL A 495 23.49 14.24 -0.19
N SER A 496 22.42 14.97 0.00
CA SER A 496 22.39 16.38 0.35
C SER A 496 21.70 16.54 1.71
N GLN A 497 22.44 16.98 2.70
CA GLN A 497 21.97 17.27 4.05
C GLN A 497 22.10 18.77 4.33
N THR A 498 21.10 19.38 4.96
CA THR A 498 21.03 20.85 5.06
C THR A 498 20.80 21.38 6.47
N GLY A 499 20.42 20.56 7.44
CA GLY A 499 20.20 20.94 8.83
C GLY A 499 21.50 21.17 9.61
N GLY A 500 21.43 21.96 10.65
CA GLY A 500 22.57 22.14 11.58
C GLY A 500 22.51 21.13 12.71
N GLY A 501 23.65 20.62 13.15
CA GLY A 501 23.77 19.65 14.22
C GLY A 501 23.71 18.18 13.78
N ASN A 502 23.44 17.95 12.50
CA ASN A 502 23.34 16.64 11.84
C ASN A 502 24.40 16.54 10.74
N GLY A 503 24.61 15.35 10.18
CA GLY A 503 25.58 15.07 9.14
C GLY A 503 25.01 14.40 7.89
N PRO A 504 25.69 14.43 6.76
CA PRO A 504 25.22 13.69 5.58
C PRO A 504 25.37 12.18 5.69
N LEU A 505 26.28 11.71 6.54
CA LEU A 505 26.50 10.31 6.91
C LEU A 505 26.80 10.24 8.40
N ASP A 506 26.02 9.47 9.12
CA ASP A 506 26.21 9.16 10.56
C ASP A 506 26.07 7.65 10.79
N CYS A 507 26.92 7.05 11.62
CA CYS A 507 26.81 5.65 11.98
C CYS A 507 26.95 5.47 13.49
N GLY A 508 26.43 4.35 14.02
CA GLY A 508 26.36 4.13 15.45
C GLY A 508 27.69 4.25 16.20
N ASP A 509 27.64 4.86 17.37
CA ASP A 509 28.78 5.00 18.28
C ASP A 509 29.44 3.65 18.60
N SER A 510 30.72 3.64 18.86
CA SER A 510 31.47 2.52 19.48
C SER A 510 31.43 1.17 18.74
N ASN A 511 32.36 0.91 17.86
CA ASN A 511 32.61 -0.29 17.05
C ASN A 511 31.82 -0.38 15.74
N ASN A 512 30.98 0.56 15.41
CA ASN A 512 30.33 0.67 14.11
C ASN A 512 31.19 1.45 13.14
N SER A 513 30.91 1.32 11.86
CA SER A 513 31.73 1.97 10.83
C SER A 513 30.97 2.11 9.52
N ILE A 514 31.35 3.12 8.77
CA ILE A 514 30.99 3.27 7.37
C ILE A 514 32.06 2.56 6.53
N THR A 515 31.67 1.53 5.80
CA THR A 515 32.56 0.76 4.93
C THR A 515 32.28 1.09 3.45
N TYR A 516 33.36 1.10 2.66
CA TYR A 516 33.25 1.33 1.22
C TYR A 516 34.03 0.25 0.47
N SER A 517 33.34 -0.50 -0.37
CA SER A 517 33.92 -1.52 -1.23
C SER A 517 33.61 -1.32 -2.72
N GLY A 518 32.70 -0.42 -3.08
CA GLY A 518 32.34 -0.13 -4.47
C GLY A 518 31.28 0.94 -4.63
N GLY A 519 30.95 1.23 -5.89
CA GLY A 519 30.00 2.26 -6.28
C GLY A 519 30.61 3.66 -6.35
N THR A 520 29.75 4.65 -6.41
CA THR A 520 30.09 6.08 -6.36
C THR A 520 29.21 6.75 -5.31
N VAL A 521 29.83 7.32 -4.29
CA VAL A 521 29.12 7.99 -3.19
C VAL A 521 29.52 9.46 -3.17
N ILE A 522 28.54 10.35 -3.19
CA ILE A 522 28.73 11.76 -2.90
C ILE A 522 27.86 12.11 -1.70
N ALA A 523 28.49 12.61 -0.65
CA ALA A 523 27.81 13.09 0.53
C ALA A 523 28.18 14.55 0.76
N ALA A 524 27.17 15.41 0.86
CA ALA A 524 27.32 16.84 1.02
C ALA A 524 26.42 17.33 2.17
N GLY A 525 26.98 17.96 3.19
CA GLY A 525 26.22 18.42 4.34
C GLY A 525 27.05 19.21 5.34
N SER A 526 26.53 19.30 6.58
CA SER A 526 27.21 19.91 7.70
C SER A 526 28.45 19.09 8.08
N SER A 527 29.48 19.77 8.55
CA SER A 527 30.68 19.12 9.09
C SER A 527 30.52 18.67 10.55
N ASP A 528 29.41 19.00 11.20
CA ASP A 528 29.28 18.86 12.65
C ASP A 528 29.27 17.40 13.11
N MET A 529 28.55 16.54 12.38
CA MET A 529 28.44 15.11 12.67
C MET A 529 28.81 14.23 11.44
N PHE A 530 29.57 14.79 10.52
CA PHE A 530 29.93 14.12 9.29
C PHE A 530 30.95 13.01 9.50
N GLU A 531 30.54 11.79 9.33
CA GLU A 531 31.41 10.63 9.31
C GLU A 531 31.80 10.24 7.88
N THR A 532 32.99 9.71 7.71
CA THR A 532 33.49 9.34 6.37
C THR A 532 33.75 7.84 6.28
N PRO A 533 33.54 7.23 5.10
CA PRO A 533 33.91 5.84 4.90
C PRO A 533 35.36 5.57 5.25
N SER A 534 35.63 4.43 5.84
CA SER A 534 36.96 3.99 6.26
C SER A 534 37.97 3.83 5.14
N SER A 535 37.50 3.68 3.89
CA SER A 535 38.31 3.66 2.68
C SER A 535 37.61 4.44 1.56
N TYR A 536 38.31 5.42 0.98
CA TYR A 536 37.80 6.20 -0.15
C TYR A 536 39.01 6.66 -1.00
N SER A 537 38.78 6.86 -2.30
CA SER A 537 39.85 7.28 -3.19
C SER A 537 40.05 8.81 -3.26
N PHE A 538 39.02 9.55 -2.82
CA PHE A 538 39.01 11.00 -3.00
C PHE A 538 38.20 11.72 -1.92
N LEU A 539 38.77 12.79 -1.40
CA LEU A 539 38.07 13.65 -0.45
C LEU A 539 38.03 15.09 -0.95
N SER A 540 36.93 15.73 -0.74
CA SER A 540 36.47 16.93 -1.12
C SER A 540 36.94 18.22 -0.75
N GLN A 541 36.24 19.06 -1.04
CA GLN A 541 36.08 20.40 -1.16
C GLN A 541 35.23 21.06 -0.13
N THR A 542 35.72 22.00 0.44
CA THR A 542 35.03 22.92 1.32
C THR A 542 34.15 23.87 0.55
N SER A 543 32.93 24.11 1.00
CA SER A 543 32.03 25.17 0.51
C SER A 543 31.47 24.99 -0.90
N VAL A 544 30.53 24.09 -1.04
CA VAL A 544 29.61 24.02 -2.17
C VAL A 544 28.33 24.79 -1.80
N SER A 545 27.85 25.62 -2.72
CA SER A 545 26.66 26.45 -2.52
C SER A 545 25.46 25.93 -3.30
N ALA A 546 24.25 26.24 -2.82
CA ALA A 546 23.00 25.88 -3.51
C ALA A 546 23.02 26.30 -4.99
N GLY A 547 22.54 25.41 -5.86
CA GLY A 547 22.57 25.58 -7.31
C GLY A 547 23.91 25.37 -7.97
N GLN A 548 24.97 25.11 -7.20
CA GLN A 548 26.30 24.84 -7.75
C GLN A 548 26.42 23.35 -8.14
N THR A 549 26.73 23.11 -9.41
CA THR A 549 27.02 21.77 -9.92
C THR A 549 28.51 21.47 -9.76
N ILE A 550 28.78 20.31 -9.16
CA ILE A 550 30.12 19.74 -9.04
C ILE A 550 30.17 18.49 -9.92
N THR A 551 31.25 18.35 -10.69
CA THR A 551 31.48 17.21 -11.57
C THR A 551 32.82 16.57 -11.25
N PHE A 552 32.82 15.28 -11.07
CA PHE A 552 34.00 14.46 -10.83
C PHE A 552 34.34 13.65 -12.07
N THR A 553 35.58 13.64 -12.47
CA THR A 553 36.07 12.88 -13.64
C THR A 553 37.20 11.95 -13.27
N ASP A 554 37.35 10.88 -14.04
CA ASP A 554 38.54 10.03 -14.01
C ASP A 554 39.76 10.75 -14.68
N ALA A 555 40.90 10.08 -14.69
CA ALA A 555 42.12 10.57 -15.32
C ALA A 555 41.99 10.75 -16.85
N SER A 556 41.01 10.14 -17.48
CA SER A 556 40.73 10.24 -18.92
C SER A 556 39.74 11.35 -19.26
N GLY A 557 39.14 12.00 -18.25
CA GLY A 557 38.13 13.04 -18.40
C GLY A 557 36.71 12.53 -18.54
N ASN A 558 36.45 11.23 -18.30
CA ASN A 558 35.09 10.70 -18.25
C ASN A 558 34.43 11.11 -16.93
N VAL A 559 33.16 11.49 -17.00
CA VAL A 559 32.38 11.89 -15.83
C VAL A 559 32.05 10.65 -15.00
N LEU A 560 32.58 10.60 -13.79
CA LEU A 560 32.26 9.59 -12.79
C LEU A 560 30.90 9.89 -12.14
N ALA A 561 30.74 11.17 -11.79
CA ALA A 561 29.49 11.67 -11.22
C ALA A 561 29.40 13.20 -11.40
N THR A 562 28.17 13.68 -11.47
CA THR A 562 27.84 15.11 -11.37
C THR A 562 26.70 15.27 -10.36
N PHE A 563 26.78 16.32 -9.55
CA PHE A 563 25.84 16.58 -8.48
C PHE A 563 25.59 18.08 -8.35
N THR A 564 24.32 18.47 -8.25
CA THR A 564 23.94 19.87 -8.00
C THR A 564 23.36 19.97 -6.60
N LEU A 565 23.99 20.77 -5.72
CA LEU A 565 23.52 20.96 -4.36
C LEU A 565 22.15 21.68 -4.38
N PRO A 566 21.08 21.09 -3.81
CA PRO A 566 19.74 21.71 -3.88
C PRO A 566 19.61 22.93 -2.98
N ASN A 567 20.17 22.90 -1.77
CA ASN A 567 19.97 23.91 -0.73
C ASN A 567 21.27 24.23 0.01
N GLY A 568 21.32 25.37 0.69
CA GLY A 568 22.35 25.72 1.66
C GLY A 568 23.76 25.84 1.13
N SER A 569 24.71 25.54 1.97
CA SER A 569 26.13 25.34 1.67
C SER A 569 26.63 24.14 2.47
N ALA A 570 27.50 23.35 1.89
CA ALA A 570 27.89 22.07 2.44
C ALA A 570 29.39 21.82 2.32
N GLU A 571 29.93 20.99 3.19
CA GLU A 571 31.12 20.22 2.92
C GLU A 571 30.76 18.98 2.10
N MET A 572 31.70 18.47 1.29
CA MET A 572 31.41 17.36 0.38
C MET A 572 32.52 16.32 0.40
N VAL A 573 32.12 15.06 0.40
CA VAL A 573 33.01 13.92 0.23
C VAL A 573 32.53 13.08 -0.95
N MET A 574 33.48 12.61 -1.75
CA MET A 574 33.25 11.60 -2.76
C MET A 574 34.06 10.35 -2.47
N SER A 575 33.43 9.21 -2.55
CA SER A 575 34.05 7.88 -2.50
C SER A 575 33.94 7.21 -3.87
N SER A 576 35.07 6.80 -4.42
CA SER A 576 35.15 6.09 -5.69
C SER A 576 36.38 5.16 -5.69
N LYS A 577 36.35 4.10 -6.50
CA LYS A 577 37.51 3.22 -6.72
C LYS A 577 38.57 3.80 -7.66
N GLU A 578 38.28 4.93 -8.28
CA GLU A 578 39.22 5.57 -9.21
C GLU A 578 40.43 6.11 -8.46
N SER A 579 41.61 5.80 -8.99
CA SER A 579 42.89 6.21 -8.37
C SER A 579 43.25 7.68 -8.59
N SER A 580 42.58 8.34 -9.53
CA SER A 580 42.80 9.75 -9.86
C SER A 580 41.49 10.38 -10.26
N VAL A 581 41.03 11.30 -9.43
CA VAL A 581 39.79 12.04 -9.62
C VAL A 581 40.08 13.53 -9.71
N THR A 582 39.48 14.19 -10.69
CA THR A 582 39.49 15.66 -10.79
C THR A 582 38.07 16.19 -10.55
N CYS A 583 37.97 17.22 -9.73
CA CYS A 583 36.73 17.90 -9.43
C CYS A 583 36.63 19.20 -10.23
N TYR A 584 35.47 19.46 -10.82
CA TYR A 584 35.17 20.69 -11.56
C TYR A 584 33.94 21.39 -11.04
N THR A 585 33.96 22.72 -11.08
CA THR A 585 32.74 23.55 -10.95
C THR A 585 32.41 24.19 -12.28
N GLY A 586 31.12 24.20 -12.64
CA GLY A 586 30.67 24.68 -13.96
C GLY A 586 31.14 23.77 -15.09
N GLY A 587 31.14 24.29 -16.32
CA GLY A 587 31.44 23.53 -17.54
C GLY A 587 30.18 23.05 -18.25
N THR A 588 30.37 22.38 -19.38
CA THR A 588 29.28 21.82 -20.18
C THR A 588 29.45 20.31 -20.25
N LEU A 589 28.44 19.60 -19.79
CA LEU A 589 28.35 18.14 -19.83
C LEU A 589 27.81 17.67 -21.18
N SER A 590 28.30 16.53 -21.67
CA SER A 590 27.86 15.91 -22.90
C SER A 590 27.85 14.39 -22.78
N GLY A 591 26.70 13.76 -23.08
CA GLY A 591 26.53 12.31 -22.96
C GLY A 591 26.33 11.81 -21.52
N THR A 592 26.00 12.72 -20.59
CA THR A 592 25.73 12.38 -19.20
C THR A 592 24.32 11.79 -19.07
N THR A 593 24.17 10.71 -18.31
CA THR A 593 22.89 10.12 -17.92
C THR A 593 22.50 10.68 -16.57
N TYR A 594 21.28 11.18 -16.46
CA TYR A 594 20.71 11.71 -15.22
C TYR A 594 19.65 10.74 -14.70
N PHE A 595 19.61 10.49 -13.41
CA PHE A 595 18.69 9.53 -12.78
C PHE A 595 17.87 10.10 -11.63
N ALA A 596 18.24 11.24 -11.07
CA ALA A 596 17.48 11.91 -10.05
C ALA A 596 17.14 13.32 -10.51
N SER A 597 15.88 13.59 -10.72
CA SER A 597 15.35 14.92 -11.02
C SER A 597 14.13 15.16 -10.15
N GLN A 598 14.30 15.98 -9.12
CA GLN A 598 13.19 16.61 -8.43
C GLN A 598 13.09 18.04 -8.96
N ASP A 599 11.89 18.54 -9.16
CA ASP A 599 11.63 19.91 -9.69
C ASP A 599 12.21 20.17 -11.09
N ASP A 600 12.18 19.19 -12.00
CA ASP A 600 12.66 19.29 -13.38
C ASP A 600 14.14 19.75 -13.53
N THR A 601 14.94 19.57 -12.49
CA THR A 601 16.38 19.90 -12.53
C THR A 601 17.23 18.63 -12.43
N ASP A 602 18.09 18.42 -13.40
CA ASP A 602 19.07 17.33 -13.41
C ASP A 602 20.07 17.51 -12.27
N ARG A 603 19.86 16.82 -11.15
CA ARG A 603 20.69 17.00 -9.96
C ARG A 603 21.80 15.99 -9.84
N CYS A 604 21.57 14.77 -10.29
CA CYS A 604 22.53 13.68 -10.19
C CYS A 604 22.69 12.99 -11.53
N GLY A 605 23.92 12.71 -11.91
CA GLY A 605 24.19 12.01 -13.16
C GLY A 605 25.58 11.42 -13.21
N TYR A 606 25.85 10.63 -14.22
CA TYR A 606 27.14 9.97 -14.48
C TYR A 606 27.37 9.75 -15.97
N GLY A 607 28.58 9.39 -16.32
CA GLY A 607 28.99 9.11 -17.69
C GLY A 607 29.14 10.37 -18.56
N GLY A 608 29.55 10.16 -19.80
CA GLY A 608 29.86 11.26 -20.71
C GLY A 608 31.15 11.98 -20.38
N THR A 609 31.25 13.24 -20.84
CA THR A 609 32.46 14.09 -20.69
C THR A 609 32.07 15.51 -20.30
N ILE A 610 33.01 16.24 -19.69
CA ILE A 610 32.88 17.66 -19.41
C ILE A 610 33.85 18.49 -20.30
N SER A 611 33.37 19.61 -20.79
CA SER A 611 34.20 20.61 -21.50
C SER A 611 34.14 21.96 -20.78
N GLY A 612 35.28 22.59 -20.61
CA GLY A 612 35.39 23.80 -19.80
C GLY A 612 35.25 23.49 -18.30
N GLY A 613 34.82 24.49 -17.55
CA GLY A 613 34.75 24.38 -16.08
C GLY A 613 36.08 24.79 -15.42
N THR A 614 36.01 25.02 -14.12
CA THR A 614 37.14 25.36 -13.27
C THR A 614 37.51 24.17 -12.41
N ALA A 615 38.72 23.65 -12.59
CA ALA A 615 39.23 22.60 -11.73
C ALA A 615 39.38 23.13 -10.30
N VAL A 616 38.87 22.37 -9.34
CA VAL A 616 38.91 22.71 -7.91
C VAL A 616 39.94 21.82 -7.25
N SER A 617 40.75 22.41 -6.38
CA SER A 617 41.71 21.65 -5.61
C SER A 617 40.96 20.72 -4.64
N ALA A 618 41.25 19.44 -4.74
CA ALA A 618 40.75 18.43 -3.86
C ALA A 618 41.92 17.77 -3.13
N SER A 619 41.72 17.40 -1.87
CA SER A 619 42.69 16.61 -1.13
C SER A 619 42.45 15.13 -1.35
N SER A 620 43.42 14.37 -1.82
CA SER A 620 43.34 12.90 -1.77
C SER A 620 43.36 12.45 -0.31
N GLY A 621 42.36 11.61 0.05
CA GLY A 621 42.29 11.09 1.40
C GLY A 621 43.52 10.27 1.79
N GLY A 622 44.29 10.78 2.67
CA GLY A 622 45.14 9.96 3.53
C GLY A 622 44.40 9.78 4.85
N ASN A 623 44.59 8.64 5.47
CA ASN A 623 44.04 8.19 6.75
C ASN A 623 44.18 9.27 7.88
N GLY A 624 43.50 10.36 7.74
CA GLY A 624 43.42 11.45 8.68
C GLY A 624 41.97 11.51 9.14
N GLY A 625 41.63 10.67 10.12
CA GLY A 625 40.37 10.81 10.81
C GLY A 625 40.14 12.30 11.13
N TRP A 626 39.07 12.84 10.71
CA TRP A 626 38.45 13.98 11.35
C TRP A 626 38.28 13.52 12.79
N GLY A 627 39.15 13.98 13.65
CA GLY A 627 39.21 13.51 15.00
C GLY A 627 37.89 13.77 15.65
N GLY A 628 37.24 12.71 16.03
CA GLY A 628 36.18 12.79 17.00
C GLY A 628 36.66 13.68 18.13
N GLY A 629 36.07 14.86 18.23
CA GLY A 629 36.29 15.77 19.36
C GLY A 629 35.92 15.02 20.60
N GLY A 630 36.97 14.56 21.30
CA GLY A 630 36.85 13.75 22.49
C GLY A 630 35.96 14.39 23.53
N ASN A 631 35.04 13.59 24.00
CA ASN A 631 34.50 13.65 25.34
C ASN A 631 34.27 15.04 25.94
N ASN A 632 33.15 15.63 25.70
CA ASN A 632 32.47 16.48 26.68
C ASN A 632 31.00 16.68 26.22
N ARG A 633 30.20 15.64 26.32
CA ARG A 633 28.73 15.85 26.37
C ARG A 633 28.43 16.27 27.82
N PRO A 634 27.82 17.43 28.08
CA PRO A 634 27.15 17.65 29.35
C PRO A 634 25.88 16.77 29.37
N PHE A 635 25.74 16.02 30.42
CA PHE A 635 24.57 15.21 30.77
C PHE A 635 23.28 16.00 30.79
#